data_eb3e96d3f1d06fbbb1c85e0702d5b4ef
#
_entry.id   eb3e96d3f1d06fbbb1c85e0702d5b4ef
#
_cell.length_a   1.000
_cell.length_b   1.000
_cell.length_c   1.000
_cell.angle_alpha   90.00
_cell.angle_beta   90.00
_cell.angle_gamma   90.00
#
_symmetry.space_group_name_H-M   'P 1'
#
loop_
_entity.id
_entity.type
_entity.pdbx_description
1 polymer ?
#
loop_
_entity_poly.entity_id
_entity_poly.type
_entity_poly.pdbx_seq_one_letter_code
_entity_poly.pdbx_strand_id
1 'polypeptide(L)'
;ILNHPYPPKFIGFITNYEKSRRFVEYEKLKKLINVDRKQVNFTSVLVKPTDEILERIKNLNFDYYQLYDVSPERTKEIKFRYKIKIITAITVSNKIDVSKYKNYTDISDIILFDSKGYHKSESFDHNLLNGVSKELNKMIAGNIQIDDIPSFKNEDFIIDLSGALEDEEGKKDINKI
;
A
#
# COMPACT_ATOMS: atom_id res chain seq x y z
N ILE A 1 -7.88 -16.35 1.75
CA ILE A 1 -6.81 -15.70 0.96
C ILE A 1 -5.48 -16.46 1.14
N LEU A 2 -4.97 -16.64 2.36
CA LEU A 2 -3.64 -17.26 2.62
C LEU A 2 -3.52 -18.69 2.13
N ASN A 3 -4.63 -19.44 2.04
CA ASN A 3 -4.69 -20.80 1.54
C ASN A 3 -5.07 -20.91 0.06
N HIS A 4 -5.19 -19.77 -0.64
CA HIS A 4 -5.46 -19.77 -2.07
C HIS A 4 -4.25 -20.34 -2.84
N PRO A 5 -4.44 -21.08 -3.94
CA PRO A 5 -3.33 -21.59 -4.77
C PRO A 5 -2.41 -20.48 -5.30
N TYR A 6 -2.96 -19.28 -5.49
CA TYR A 6 -2.25 -18.07 -5.94
C TYR A 6 -2.49 -16.93 -4.95
N PRO A 7 -1.89 -16.97 -3.75
CA PRO A 7 -2.11 -15.92 -2.77
C PRO A 7 -1.48 -14.59 -3.24
N PRO A 8 -2.02 -13.44 -2.80
CA PRO A 8 -1.40 -12.16 -3.09
C PRO A 8 -0.02 -12.06 -2.42
N LYS A 9 0.88 -11.32 -3.05
CA LYS A 9 2.22 -11.07 -2.49
C LYS A 9 2.18 -10.19 -1.23
N PHE A 10 1.17 -9.31 -1.13
CA PHE A 10 0.96 -8.39 -0.02
C PHE A 10 -0.51 -8.38 0.42
N ILE A 11 -0.73 -8.21 1.72
CA ILE A 11 -2.04 -7.88 2.29
C ILE A 11 -1.89 -6.62 3.14
N GLY A 12 -2.60 -5.55 2.77
CA GLY A 12 -2.61 -4.28 3.47
C GLY A 12 -3.74 -4.21 4.52
N PHE A 13 -3.41 -3.64 5.68
CA PHE A 13 -4.34 -3.36 6.78
C PHE A 13 -4.30 -1.86 7.07
N ILE A 14 -5.42 -1.15 6.95
CA ILE A 14 -5.52 0.27 7.31
C ILE A 14 -5.62 0.36 8.84
N THR A 15 -4.59 0.95 9.47
CA THR A 15 -4.39 0.82 10.92
C THR A 15 -4.56 2.12 11.71
N ASN A 16 -4.56 3.29 11.03
CA ASN A 16 -4.70 4.58 11.72
C ASN A 16 -5.61 5.59 11.02
N TYR A 17 -6.40 5.17 10.04
CA TYR A 17 -7.31 6.05 9.32
C TYR A 17 -8.76 5.59 9.50
N GLU A 18 -9.36 5.96 10.62
CA GLU A 18 -10.71 5.53 11.06
C GLU A 18 -11.84 5.93 10.10
N LYS A 19 -11.62 6.98 9.28
CA LYS A 19 -12.59 7.40 8.25
C LYS A 19 -12.67 6.42 7.08
N SER A 20 -11.71 5.52 6.94
CA SER A 20 -11.76 4.49 5.92
C SER A 20 -12.72 3.38 6.33
N ARG A 21 -13.62 3.00 5.43
CA ARG A 21 -14.49 1.81 5.59
C ARG A 21 -13.70 0.50 5.75
N ARG A 22 -12.41 0.50 5.41
CA ARG A 22 -11.48 -0.64 5.54
C ARG A 22 -10.59 -0.53 6.77
N PHE A 23 -10.86 0.43 7.65
CA PHE A 23 -10.11 0.57 8.91
C PHE A 23 -10.26 -0.69 9.76
N VAL A 24 -9.16 -1.12 10.36
CA VAL A 24 -9.12 -2.29 11.24
C VAL A 24 -8.74 -1.86 12.64
N GLU A 25 -9.65 -2.03 13.58
CA GLU A 25 -9.38 -1.77 14.98
C GLU A 25 -8.25 -2.65 15.53
N TYR A 26 -7.50 -2.13 16.48
CA TYR A 26 -6.28 -2.74 17.00
C TYR A 26 -6.48 -4.17 17.53
N GLU A 27 -7.53 -4.42 18.31
CA GLU A 27 -7.78 -5.77 18.86
C GLU A 27 -8.20 -6.78 17.77
N LYS A 28 -8.91 -6.33 16.75
CA LYS A 28 -9.22 -7.13 15.58
C LYS A 28 -7.97 -7.38 14.74
N LEU A 29 -7.13 -6.35 14.58
CA LEU A 29 -5.88 -6.42 13.85
C LEU A 29 -4.94 -7.48 14.43
N LYS A 30 -4.74 -7.49 15.75
CA LYS A 30 -3.93 -8.50 16.45
C LYS A 30 -4.36 -9.94 16.12
N LYS A 31 -5.67 -10.18 16.07
CA LYS A 31 -6.21 -11.50 15.71
C LYS A 31 -5.96 -11.84 14.25
N LEU A 32 -6.13 -10.87 13.34
CA LEU A 32 -5.98 -11.09 11.90
C LEU A 32 -4.55 -11.36 11.47
N ILE A 33 -3.57 -10.75 12.13
CA ILE A 33 -2.14 -10.92 11.77
C ILE A 33 -1.44 -12.05 12.53
N ASN A 34 -2.06 -12.57 13.59
CA ASN A 34 -1.53 -13.70 14.36
C ASN A 34 -1.92 -15.05 13.73
N VAL A 35 -1.53 -15.23 12.47
CA VAL A 35 -1.80 -16.43 11.67
C VAL A 35 -0.54 -16.85 10.92
N ASP A 36 -0.48 -18.13 10.50
CA ASP A 36 0.54 -18.58 9.56
C ASP A 36 0.28 -17.94 8.19
N ARG A 37 1.03 -16.88 7.89
CA ARG A 37 0.91 -16.10 6.66
C ARG A 37 1.68 -16.67 5.47
N LYS A 38 2.44 -17.75 5.69
CA LYS A 38 3.26 -18.39 4.66
C LYS A 38 4.22 -17.38 4.00
N GLN A 39 4.09 -17.17 2.68
CA GLN A 39 4.93 -16.26 1.89
C GLN A 39 4.30 -14.86 1.67
N VAL A 40 3.16 -14.57 2.30
CA VAL A 40 2.45 -13.29 2.13
C VAL A 40 3.04 -12.24 3.07
N ASN A 41 3.38 -11.06 2.53
CA ASN A 41 3.84 -9.93 3.32
C ASN A 41 2.64 -9.16 3.90
N PHE A 42 2.67 -8.90 5.20
CA PHE A 42 1.68 -8.06 5.86
C PHE A 42 2.16 -6.63 5.94
N THR A 43 1.29 -5.71 5.51
CA THR A 43 1.58 -4.29 5.40
C THR A 43 0.63 -3.48 6.26
N SER A 44 1.17 -2.66 7.17
CA SER A 44 0.39 -1.64 7.88
C SER A 44 0.27 -0.39 7.03
N VAL A 45 -0.95 -0.02 6.63
CA VAL A 45 -1.24 1.18 5.84
C VAL A 45 -1.51 2.34 6.80
N LEU A 46 -0.72 3.40 6.67
CA LEU A 46 -0.61 4.50 7.63
C LEU A 46 -0.69 5.86 6.92
N VAL A 47 -1.54 6.73 7.41
CA VAL A 47 -1.67 8.13 6.94
C VAL A 47 -1.15 9.05 8.03
N LYS A 48 -0.05 9.79 7.77
CA LYS A 48 0.58 10.71 8.75
C LYS A 48 0.67 10.13 10.17
N PRO A 49 1.29 8.94 10.35
CA PRO A 49 1.28 8.29 11.67
C PRO A 49 2.03 9.11 12.71
N THR A 50 1.41 9.22 13.90
CA THR A 50 2.07 9.77 15.10
C THR A 50 2.99 8.72 15.73
N ASP A 51 3.90 9.16 16.62
CA ASP A 51 4.76 8.23 17.36
C ASP A 51 3.94 7.28 18.23
N GLU A 52 2.83 7.75 18.80
CA GLU A 52 1.93 6.91 19.58
C GLU A 52 1.37 5.73 18.76
N ILE A 53 0.92 5.99 17.51
CA ILE A 53 0.45 4.95 16.61
C ILE A 53 1.57 3.96 16.28
N LEU A 54 2.75 4.46 15.95
CA LEU A 54 3.90 3.62 15.61
C LEU A 54 4.35 2.75 16.79
N GLU A 55 4.43 3.31 18.00
CA GLU A 55 4.74 2.57 19.22
C GLU A 55 3.69 1.49 19.52
N ARG A 56 2.41 1.78 19.27
CA ARG A 56 1.32 0.81 19.46
C ARG A 56 1.42 -0.40 18.54
N ILE A 57 1.88 -0.21 17.30
CA ILE A 57 1.92 -1.28 16.28
C ILE A 57 3.30 -1.92 16.12
N LYS A 58 4.36 -1.39 16.69
CA LYS A 58 5.75 -1.85 16.47
C LYS A 58 6.00 -3.33 16.78
N ASN A 59 5.25 -3.89 17.72
CA ASN A 59 5.36 -5.30 18.11
C ASN A 59 4.41 -6.21 17.33
N LEU A 60 3.63 -5.65 16.43
CA LEU A 60 2.82 -6.42 15.51
C LEU A 60 3.69 -6.91 14.34
N ASN A 61 3.47 -8.13 13.91
CA ASN A 61 4.33 -8.80 12.94
C ASN A 61 4.06 -8.32 11.50
N PHE A 62 4.33 -7.03 11.24
CA PHE A 62 4.31 -6.46 9.90
C PHE A 62 5.68 -6.58 9.22
N ASP A 63 5.66 -6.74 7.87
CA ASP A 63 6.86 -6.73 7.04
C ASP A 63 7.13 -5.34 6.49
N TYR A 64 6.06 -4.56 6.25
CA TYR A 64 6.12 -3.24 5.65
C TYR A 64 5.21 -2.25 6.38
N TYR A 65 5.65 -0.99 6.43
CA TYR A 65 4.79 0.16 6.65
C TYR A 65 4.59 0.89 5.32
N GLN A 66 3.33 1.04 4.91
CA GLN A 66 2.93 1.82 3.74
C GLN A 66 2.52 3.21 4.21
N LEU A 67 3.31 4.21 3.85
CA LEU A 67 3.22 5.56 4.40
C LEU A 67 2.61 6.53 3.39
N TYR A 68 1.51 7.16 3.77
CA TYR A 68 0.87 8.26 3.05
C TYR A 68 1.16 9.59 3.73
N ASP A 69 1.46 10.63 2.94
CA ASP A 69 1.67 12.02 3.40
C ASP A 69 2.74 12.15 4.51
N VAL A 70 3.83 11.43 4.38
CA VAL A 70 4.98 11.47 5.29
C VAL A 70 6.18 12.04 4.54
N SER A 71 6.90 13.00 5.13
CA SER A 71 8.09 13.59 4.51
C SER A 71 9.25 12.59 4.38
N PRO A 72 10.21 12.83 3.47
CA PRO A 72 11.39 11.97 3.34
C PRO A 72 12.16 11.79 4.66
N GLU A 73 12.36 12.86 5.42
CA GLU A 73 13.08 12.85 6.71
C GLU A 73 12.35 11.97 7.71
N ARG A 74 11.02 12.15 7.83
CA ARG A 74 10.21 11.33 8.75
C ARG A 74 10.13 9.88 8.28
N THR A 75 10.06 9.62 6.98
CA THR A 75 10.10 8.26 6.41
C THR A 75 11.41 7.56 6.78
N LYS A 76 12.53 8.26 6.66
CA LYS A 76 13.85 7.76 7.05
C LYS A 76 13.92 7.44 8.54
N GLU A 77 13.44 8.35 9.39
CA GLU A 77 13.37 8.16 10.84
C GLU A 77 12.57 6.90 11.19
N ILE A 78 11.36 6.75 10.63
CA ILE A 78 10.49 5.57 10.86
C ILE A 78 11.22 4.29 10.46
N LYS A 79 11.81 4.26 9.25
CA LYS A 79 12.53 3.08 8.75
C LYS A 79 13.61 2.63 9.73
N PHE A 80 14.45 3.55 10.16
CA PHE A 80 15.59 3.22 11.02
C PHE A 80 15.18 2.90 12.46
N ARG A 81 14.25 3.66 13.03
CA ARG A 81 13.78 3.47 14.42
C ARG A 81 13.07 2.14 14.59
N TYR A 82 12.21 1.76 13.64
CA TYR A 82 11.41 0.53 13.74
C TYR A 82 12.03 -0.65 12.97
N LYS A 83 13.13 -0.45 12.25
CA LYS A 83 13.82 -1.47 11.43
C LYS A 83 12.84 -2.21 10.51
N ILE A 84 11.95 -1.45 9.88
CA ILE A 84 10.85 -1.94 9.04
C ILE A 84 11.08 -1.54 7.58
N LYS A 85 10.62 -2.37 6.64
CA LYS A 85 10.60 -2.00 5.22
C LYS A 85 9.50 -0.98 4.95
N ILE A 86 9.78 -0.07 4.02
CA ILE A 86 8.87 1.05 3.71
C ILE A 86 8.34 0.95 2.28
N ILE A 87 7.03 1.09 2.17
CA ILE A 87 6.34 1.45 0.93
C ILE A 87 5.94 2.91 1.07
N THR A 88 6.50 3.79 0.24
CA THR A 88 6.07 5.19 0.21
C THR A 88 4.99 5.39 -0.83
N ALA A 89 3.82 5.85 -0.40
CA ALA A 89 2.70 6.15 -1.28
C ALA A 89 2.79 7.62 -1.76
N ILE A 90 2.84 7.77 -3.07
CA ILE A 90 2.79 9.05 -3.77
C ILE A 90 1.41 9.20 -4.39
N THR A 91 0.66 10.20 -3.93
CA THR A 91 -0.65 10.52 -4.52
C THR A 91 -0.47 11.33 -5.81
N VAL A 92 -0.98 10.80 -6.92
CA VAL A 92 -0.75 11.31 -8.27
C VAL A 92 -2.00 11.98 -8.82
N SER A 93 -1.84 13.23 -9.28
CA SER A 93 -2.81 13.95 -10.11
C SER A 93 -2.17 14.47 -11.41
N ASN A 94 -0.84 14.63 -11.41
CA ASN A 94 -0.09 15.19 -12.53
C ASN A 94 1.37 14.71 -12.51
N LYS A 95 2.14 15.08 -13.53
CA LYS A 95 3.56 14.69 -13.68
C LYS A 95 4.48 15.22 -12.57
N ILE A 96 4.14 16.37 -11.96
CA ILE A 96 4.91 16.95 -10.85
C ILE A 96 4.78 16.05 -9.62
N ASP A 97 3.57 15.53 -9.36
CA ASP A 97 3.36 14.60 -8.24
C ASP A 97 4.19 13.33 -8.42
N VAL A 98 4.21 12.77 -9.63
CA VAL A 98 5.05 11.61 -9.94
C VAL A 98 6.50 11.88 -9.59
N SER A 99 7.05 13.03 -9.97
CA SER A 99 8.47 13.36 -9.76
C SER A 99 8.91 13.33 -8.28
N LYS A 100 7.98 13.43 -7.34
CA LYS A 100 8.25 13.40 -5.89
C LYS A 100 8.89 12.08 -5.43
N TYR A 101 8.71 10.98 -6.18
CA TYR A 101 9.33 9.70 -5.84
C TYR A 101 10.85 9.80 -5.69
N LYS A 102 11.50 10.71 -6.43
CA LYS A 102 12.95 10.92 -6.40
C LYS A 102 13.48 11.25 -5.00
N ASN A 103 12.65 11.86 -4.15
CA ASN A 103 13.03 12.21 -2.78
C ASN A 103 13.02 11.00 -1.83
N TYR A 104 12.53 9.84 -2.29
CA TYR A 104 12.35 8.65 -1.47
C TYR A 104 13.14 7.44 -1.99
N THR A 105 13.82 7.53 -3.13
CA THR A 105 14.50 6.39 -3.78
C THR A 105 15.53 5.69 -2.88
N ASP A 106 16.26 6.47 -2.08
CA ASP A 106 17.30 5.93 -1.20
C ASP A 106 16.76 5.49 0.19
N ILE A 107 15.47 5.71 0.42
CA ILE A 107 14.85 5.48 1.72
C ILE A 107 13.84 4.35 1.64
N SER A 108 13.02 4.33 0.59
CA SER A 108 11.90 3.41 0.45
C SER A 108 12.32 2.12 -0.24
N ASP A 109 11.75 1.01 0.19
CA ASP A 109 11.96 -0.30 -0.46
C ASP A 109 11.07 -0.46 -1.69
N ILE A 110 9.91 0.21 -1.68
CA ILE A 110 8.95 0.24 -2.78
C ILE A 110 8.32 1.64 -2.85
N ILE A 111 8.06 2.14 -4.06
CA ILE A 111 7.24 3.33 -4.29
C ILE A 111 5.88 2.91 -4.83
N LEU A 112 4.82 3.31 -4.16
CA LEU A 112 3.44 3.15 -4.61
C LEU A 112 2.96 4.44 -5.25
N PHE A 113 2.48 4.38 -6.49
CA PHE A 113 1.76 5.46 -7.15
C PHE A 113 0.27 5.20 -7.02
N ASP A 114 -0.44 6.07 -6.32
CA ASP A 114 -1.86 5.95 -6.03
C ASP A 114 -2.61 7.19 -6.47
N SER A 115 -3.91 7.07 -6.72
CA SER A 115 -4.76 8.20 -7.04
C SER A 115 -4.97 9.12 -5.85
N LYS A 116 -5.35 10.36 -6.13
CA LYS A 116 -5.70 11.32 -5.10
C LYS A 116 -7.09 11.02 -4.52
N GLY A 117 -7.20 11.06 -3.19
CA GLY A 117 -8.47 10.95 -2.47
C GLY A 117 -8.64 9.67 -1.66
N TYR A 118 -8.67 9.81 -0.35
CA TYR A 118 -8.85 8.70 0.59
C TYR A 118 -10.31 8.22 0.69
N HIS A 119 -11.29 9.01 0.23
CA HIS A 119 -12.72 8.72 0.37
C HIS A 119 -13.31 8.08 -0.89
N LYS A 120 -12.82 8.47 -2.06
CA LYS A 120 -13.24 7.92 -3.35
C LYS A 120 -12.01 7.84 -4.21
N SER A 121 -11.58 6.62 -4.51
CA SER A 121 -10.49 6.40 -5.45
C SER A 121 -10.95 6.79 -6.85
N GLU A 122 -10.35 7.83 -7.39
CA GLU A 122 -10.46 8.18 -8.80
C GLU A 122 -9.26 7.57 -9.51
N SER A 123 -9.43 7.10 -10.74
CA SER A 123 -8.29 6.67 -11.54
C SER A 123 -7.46 7.89 -11.92
N PHE A 124 -6.15 7.72 -12.10
CA PHE A 124 -5.30 8.71 -12.73
C PHE A 124 -4.75 8.18 -14.06
N ASP A 125 -4.28 9.06 -14.92
CA ASP A 125 -3.67 8.65 -16.19
C ASP A 125 -2.32 7.97 -15.92
N HIS A 126 -2.26 6.65 -16.09
CA HIS A 126 -1.06 5.85 -15.87
C HIS A 126 0.09 6.21 -16.82
N ASN A 127 -0.17 6.87 -17.97
CA ASN A 127 0.88 7.40 -18.84
C ASN A 127 1.75 8.46 -18.14
N LEU A 128 1.26 9.07 -17.05
CA LEU A 128 2.06 9.94 -16.21
C LEU A 128 3.28 9.24 -15.61
N LEU A 129 3.27 7.92 -15.51
CA LEU A 129 4.39 7.11 -15.00
C LEU A 129 5.46 6.83 -16.06
N ASN A 130 5.21 7.20 -17.34
CA ASN A 130 6.20 7.08 -18.39
C ASN A 130 7.48 7.85 -18.04
N GLY A 131 8.63 7.15 -18.05
CA GLY A 131 9.92 7.69 -17.66
C GLY A 131 10.26 7.55 -16.17
N VAL A 132 9.43 6.90 -15.36
CA VAL A 132 9.86 6.40 -14.05
C VAL A 132 10.87 5.28 -14.24
N SER A 133 11.96 5.28 -13.45
CA SER A 133 13.04 4.30 -13.58
C SER A 133 12.52 2.86 -13.54
N LYS A 134 13.04 2.03 -14.45
CA LYS A 134 12.75 0.59 -14.48
C LYS A 134 13.41 -0.16 -13.31
N GLU A 135 14.49 0.38 -12.76
CA GLU A 135 15.21 -0.22 -11.62
C GLU A 135 14.46 -0.01 -10.28
N LEU A 136 13.45 0.87 -10.28
CA LEU A 136 12.66 1.15 -9.10
C LEU A 136 11.67 0.01 -8.82
N ASN A 137 11.67 -0.53 -7.60
CA ASN A 137 10.58 -1.37 -7.14
C ASN A 137 9.32 -0.51 -6.99
N LYS A 138 8.31 -0.78 -7.79
CA LYS A 138 7.15 0.10 -7.86
C LYS A 138 5.83 -0.66 -7.84
N MET A 139 4.87 -0.05 -7.16
CA MET A 139 3.47 -0.45 -7.13
C MET A 139 2.60 0.59 -7.82
N ILE A 140 1.46 0.17 -8.33
CA ILE A 140 0.43 1.02 -8.89
C ILE A 140 -0.92 0.69 -8.27
N ALA A 141 -1.65 1.73 -7.87
CA ALA A 141 -3.02 1.67 -7.36
C ALA A 141 -3.90 2.74 -8.04
N GLY A 142 -5.06 3.04 -7.50
CA GLY A 142 -5.94 4.09 -8.00
C GLY A 142 -7.06 3.55 -8.87
N ASN A 143 -8.04 2.91 -8.24
CA ASN A 143 -9.26 2.41 -8.87
C ASN A 143 -9.04 1.42 -10.03
N ILE A 144 -7.94 0.67 -10.00
CA ILE A 144 -7.66 -0.38 -10.98
C ILE A 144 -8.72 -1.47 -10.85
N GLN A 145 -9.33 -1.85 -11.97
CA GLN A 145 -10.29 -2.92 -12.05
C GLN A 145 -9.62 -4.23 -12.50
N ILE A 146 -10.28 -5.36 -12.27
CA ILE A 146 -9.75 -6.68 -12.68
C ILE A 146 -9.51 -6.71 -14.20
N ASP A 147 -10.40 -6.11 -14.98
CA ASP A 147 -10.30 -6.04 -16.44
C ASP A 147 -9.15 -5.16 -16.94
N ASP A 148 -8.59 -4.29 -16.09
CA ASP A 148 -7.43 -3.45 -16.43
C ASP A 148 -6.10 -4.23 -16.31
N ILE A 149 -6.06 -5.34 -15.56
CA ILE A 149 -4.82 -6.09 -15.28
C ILE A 149 -4.05 -6.48 -16.54
N PRO A 150 -4.71 -6.96 -17.64
CA PRO A 150 -4.00 -7.33 -18.85
C PRO A 150 -3.21 -6.18 -19.49
N SER A 151 -3.62 -4.92 -19.29
CA SER A 151 -2.92 -3.74 -19.82
C SER A 151 -1.54 -3.53 -19.18
N PHE A 152 -1.33 -4.05 -17.96
CA PHE A 152 -0.07 -3.97 -17.22
C PHE A 152 0.87 -5.16 -17.45
N LYS A 153 0.50 -6.12 -18.31
CA LYS A 153 1.25 -7.38 -18.51
C LYS A 153 2.72 -7.20 -18.87
N ASN A 154 3.03 -6.12 -19.59
CA ASN A 154 4.40 -5.81 -20.03
C ASN A 154 5.08 -4.73 -19.16
N GLU A 155 4.41 -4.32 -18.10
CA GLU A 155 4.90 -3.30 -17.18
C GLU A 155 5.46 -3.94 -15.90
N ASP A 156 6.47 -3.32 -15.36
CA ASP A 156 7.20 -3.81 -14.18
C ASP A 156 6.61 -3.26 -12.88
N PHE A 157 5.27 -3.38 -12.74
CA PHE A 157 4.53 -2.93 -11.57
C PHE A 157 4.01 -4.09 -10.73
N ILE A 158 4.00 -3.89 -9.40
CA ILE A 158 3.13 -4.64 -8.50
C ILE A 158 1.78 -3.93 -8.50
N ILE A 159 0.70 -4.64 -8.83
CA ILE A 159 -0.64 -4.05 -8.89
C ILE A 159 -1.28 -4.14 -7.50
N ASP A 160 -1.74 -3.02 -6.97
CA ASP A 160 -2.49 -2.94 -5.70
C ASP A 160 -3.99 -2.80 -6.01
N LEU A 161 -4.75 -3.83 -5.67
CA LEU A 161 -6.19 -3.90 -5.86
C LEU A 161 -6.92 -3.76 -4.53
N SER A 162 -7.93 -2.91 -4.51
CA SER A 162 -8.73 -2.69 -3.31
C SER A 162 -10.23 -2.86 -3.59
N GLY A 163 -10.90 -1.86 -4.15
CA GLY A 163 -12.33 -1.88 -4.40
C GLY A 163 -12.78 -2.94 -5.41
N ALA A 164 -11.95 -3.20 -6.44
CA ALA A 164 -12.24 -4.20 -7.46
C ALA A 164 -12.44 -5.63 -6.91
N LEU A 165 -11.87 -5.92 -5.75
CA LEU A 165 -11.97 -7.21 -5.07
C LEU A 165 -13.11 -7.27 -4.05
N GLU A 166 -14.00 -6.29 -4.01
CA GLU A 166 -15.11 -6.23 -3.06
C GLU A 166 -16.45 -6.61 -3.73
N ASP A 167 -17.30 -7.31 -3.00
CA ASP A 167 -18.70 -7.54 -3.33
C ASP A 167 -19.59 -6.46 -2.72
N GLU A 168 -19.29 -6.09 -1.48
CA GLU A 168 -19.87 -4.99 -0.72
C GLU A 168 -18.73 -4.06 -0.24
N GLU A 169 -19.06 -2.84 0.12
CA GLU A 169 -18.06 -1.88 0.59
C GLU A 169 -17.24 -2.40 1.77
N GLY A 170 -15.94 -2.56 1.54
CA GLY A 170 -14.97 -3.02 2.53
C GLY A 170 -14.88 -4.53 2.73
N LYS A 171 -15.72 -5.34 2.04
CA LYS A 171 -15.74 -6.80 2.17
C LYS A 171 -15.19 -7.45 0.90
N LYS A 172 -14.09 -8.18 1.06
CA LYS A 172 -13.44 -8.87 -0.06
C LYS A 172 -14.24 -10.12 -0.49
N ASP A 173 -14.46 -10.24 -1.78
CA ASP A 173 -15.02 -11.43 -2.41
C ASP A 173 -13.88 -12.40 -2.73
N ILE A 174 -13.96 -13.61 -2.17
CA ILE A 174 -12.94 -14.64 -2.37
C ILE A 174 -12.86 -15.13 -3.83
N ASN A 175 -13.94 -14.99 -4.60
CA ASN A 175 -13.97 -15.42 -6.01
C ASN A 175 -13.30 -14.40 -6.94
N LYS A 176 -13.01 -13.18 -6.44
CA LYS A 176 -12.30 -12.13 -7.18
C LYS A 176 -10.81 -12.06 -6.84
N ILE A 177 -10.37 -12.89 -5.90
CA ILE A 177 -8.98 -12.98 -5.46
C ILE A 177 -8.31 -14.16 -6.15
#